data_9e1906fdeef7da08f6e3ee8e77651f10
#
_entry.id   9e1906fdeef7da08f6e3ee8e77651f10
#
_cell.length_a   1.000
_cell.length_b   1.000
_cell.length_c   1.000
_cell.angle_alpha   90.00
_cell.angle_beta   90.00
_cell.angle_gamma   90.00
#
_symmetry.space_group_name_H-M   'P 1'
#
loop_
_entity.id
_entity.type
_entity.pdbx_description
1 polymer ?
#
loop_
_entity_poly.entity_id
_entity_poly.type
_entity_poly.pdbx_seq_one_letter_code
_entity_poly.pdbx_strand_id
1 'polypeptide(L)'
;MIEIRKLNCGLRMVLEKIPYVESATAGIWVKAGCVDEDDTCRGISHFIEHMMFKGTGARSARQIASDIDALGAQINAFTSKESTCYYVRSLSSNLDKTCDILIDMMTDSKFDPEEMKKEKQVVKEEIKMVEDTPDDDAQDMLYEVLFKGEPLSGSILGTPESLDAFTRDDLKNYIAREYSLDHIVVSIAGNFDEDAVCAQFENKLSCMTAAKKEKPAGGQIYVPSFKGKVKDIEQTHICLGTKALKFDDPDTYTLNILNNIMGGSMSSRLFQNIREEKGMAYTVYSYTGSHDNDGFYAISAGVAHDKIEDTVHAIREELEALAKGGVTKEELEISKQQTKGGLIFSLENTSNRMVLNGKYALFRNRVRTAEEAIAAIDAVSMDDIARVASMITDFSKYSGTIVSRRDVDLAALMK
;
A
#
# COMPACT_ATOMS: atom_id res chain seq x y z
N MET A 1 -21.24 7.00 12.80
CA MET A 1 -21.25 8.02 11.69
C MET A 1 -19.81 8.40 11.43
N ILE A 2 -19.41 8.56 10.16
CA ILE A 2 -18.06 9.00 9.80
C ILE A 2 -18.14 10.49 9.43
N GLU A 3 -17.28 11.31 10.03
CA GLU A 3 -17.24 12.77 9.83
C GLU A 3 -15.84 13.22 9.43
N ILE A 4 -15.74 14.16 8.47
CA ILE A 4 -14.50 14.91 8.23
C ILE A 4 -14.66 16.28 8.88
N ARG A 5 -13.82 16.57 9.86
CA ARG A 5 -13.79 17.84 10.57
C ARG A 5 -12.50 18.60 10.22
N LYS A 6 -12.63 19.85 9.78
CA LYS A 6 -11.49 20.76 9.60
C LYS A 6 -11.36 21.63 10.83
N LEU A 7 -10.21 21.57 11.50
CA LEU A 7 -9.91 22.35 12.69
C LEU A 7 -9.49 23.79 12.31
N ASN A 8 -9.46 24.70 13.31
CA ASN A 8 -9.12 26.12 13.06
C ASN A 8 -7.68 26.31 12.56
N CYS A 9 -6.74 25.44 12.98
CA CYS A 9 -5.37 25.43 12.47
C CYS A 9 -5.25 24.94 11.01
N GLY A 10 -6.34 24.45 10.41
CA GLY A 10 -6.36 23.90 9.05
C GLY A 10 -6.24 22.39 8.97
N LEU A 11 -5.85 21.68 10.05
CA LEU A 11 -5.76 20.22 10.11
C LEU A 11 -7.10 19.57 9.79
N ARG A 12 -7.08 18.54 8.94
CA ARG A 12 -8.24 17.69 8.65
C ARG A 12 -8.21 16.47 9.53
N MET A 13 -9.34 16.18 10.20
CA MET A 13 -9.53 14.97 10.98
C MET A 13 -10.71 14.18 10.41
N VAL A 14 -10.55 12.87 10.30
CA VAL A 14 -11.65 11.95 9.99
C VAL A 14 -11.95 11.12 11.24
N LEU A 15 -13.20 11.18 11.69
CA LEU A 15 -13.65 10.64 12.97
C LEU A 15 -14.74 9.59 12.71
N GLU A 16 -14.51 8.36 13.17
CA GLU A 16 -15.51 7.28 13.13
C GLU A 16 -15.76 6.75 14.53
N LYS A 17 -16.78 7.29 15.20
CA LYS A 17 -17.16 6.86 16.55
C LYS A 17 -17.91 5.53 16.52
N ILE A 18 -17.40 4.55 17.27
CA ILE A 18 -17.93 3.19 17.40
C ILE A 18 -18.14 2.90 18.90
N PRO A 19 -19.30 3.25 19.48
CA PRO A 19 -19.49 3.28 20.94
C PRO A 19 -19.56 1.90 21.61
N TYR A 20 -19.68 0.83 20.83
CA TYR A 20 -19.79 -0.54 21.36
C TYR A 20 -18.46 -1.30 21.43
N VAL A 21 -17.33 -0.66 21.06
CA VAL A 21 -15.99 -1.22 21.23
C VAL A 21 -15.26 -0.54 22.39
N GLU A 22 -14.34 -1.26 23.03
CA GLU A 22 -13.56 -0.76 24.17
C GLU A 22 -12.17 -0.24 23.75
N SER A 23 -11.93 -0.10 22.44
CA SER A 23 -10.66 0.34 21.88
C SER A 23 -10.86 1.45 20.86
N ALA A 24 -9.77 2.18 20.58
CA ALA A 24 -9.69 3.10 19.48
C ALA A 24 -8.32 3.02 18.80
N THR A 25 -8.30 3.35 17.52
CA THR A 25 -7.08 3.49 16.72
C THR A 25 -7.01 4.91 16.18
N ALA A 26 -5.90 5.60 16.42
CA ALA A 26 -5.62 6.93 15.88
C ALA A 26 -4.39 6.86 14.98
N GLY A 27 -4.49 7.42 13.78
CA GLY A 27 -3.40 7.46 12.79
C GLY A 27 -3.17 8.86 12.24
N ILE A 28 -1.91 9.26 12.15
CA ILE A 28 -1.47 10.48 11.46
C ILE A 28 -0.98 10.05 10.08
N TRP A 29 -1.71 10.46 9.05
CA TRP A 29 -1.41 10.22 7.66
C TRP A 29 -0.69 11.41 7.05
N VAL A 30 0.41 11.16 6.38
CA VAL A 30 1.19 12.17 5.66
C VAL A 30 1.19 11.80 4.18
N LYS A 31 0.86 12.75 3.29
CA LYS A 31 0.93 12.57 1.84
C LYS A 31 2.38 12.72 1.37
N ALA A 32 3.23 11.83 1.84
CA ALA A 32 4.65 11.74 1.52
C ALA A 32 5.06 10.27 1.48
N GLY A 33 5.69 9.85 0.41
CA GLY A 33 6.18 8.50 0.17
C GLY A 33 7.26 8.53 -0.91
N CYS A 34 7.62 7.37 -1.48
CA CYS A 34 8.71 7.31 -2.45
C CYS A 34 8.47 8.13 -3.73
N VAL A 35 7.21 8.45 -4.09
CA VAL A 35 6.89 9.33 -5.23
C VAL A 35 7.29 10.79 -5.01
N ASP A 36 7.60 11.17 -3.77
CA ASP A 36 8.00 12.51 -3.37
C ASP A 36 9.52 12.67 -3.26
N GLU A 37 10.22 11.60 -3.57
CA GLU A 37 11.67 11.47 -3.52
C GLU A 37 12.27 11.65 -4.91
N ASP A 38 13.39 12.33 -4.98
CA ASP A 38 14.26 12.36 -6.15
C ASP A 38 15.43 11.38 -5.99
N ASP A 39 16.25 11.26 -7.02
CA ASP A 39 17.37 10.31 -7.03
C ASP A 39 18.41 10.56 -5.93
N THR A 40 18.43 11.76 -5.32
CA THR A 40 19.37 12.10 -4.23
C THR A 40 18.86 11.70 -2.85
N CYS A 41 17.55 11.41 -2.72
CA CYS A 41 16.92 11.11 -1.43
C CYS A 41 16.04 9.85 -1.45
N ARG A 42 16.31 8.90 -2.34
CA ARG A 42 15.59 7.62 -2.43
C ARG A 42 15.60 6.86 -1.10
N GLY A 43 14.41 6.51 -0.58
CA GLY A 43 14.23 5.80 0.68
C GLY A 43 14.15 6.70 1.91
N ILE A 44 14.18 8.04 1.75
CA ILE A 44 14.18 8.95 2.90
C ILE A 44 12.86 8.92 3.67
N SER A 45 11.72 8.71 3.02
CA SER A 45 10.41 8.59 3.68
C SER A 45 10.38 7.40 4.64
N HIS A 46 10.86 6.26 4.18
CA HIS A 46 10.96 5.05 4.98
C HIS A 46 12.00 5.19 6.10
N PHE A 47 13.15 5.77 5.81
CA PHE A 47 14.15 6.01 6.83
C PHE A 47 13.67 6.99 7.92
N ILE A 48 12.90 8.03 7.57
CA ILE A 48 12.24 8.92 8.52
C ILE A 48 11.25 8.14 9.39
N GLU A 49 10.46 7.24 8.80
CA GLU A 49 9.56 6.37 9.55
C GLU A 49 10.30 5.64 10.66
N HIS A 50 11.38 4.94 10.36
CA HIS A 50 12.23 4.26 11.34
C HIS A 50 12.75 5.22 12.42
N MET A 51 13.23 6.38 12.00
CA MET A 51 13.84 7.34 12.91
C MET A 51 12.85 8.03 13.85
N MET A 52 11.54 8.08 13.51
CA MET A 52 10.51 8.60 14.42
C MET A 52 10.41 7.82 15.73
N PHE A 53 10.78 6.53 15.74
CA PHE A 53 10.79 5.67 16.94
C PHE A 53 12.08 5.77 17.75
N LYS A 54 13.09 6.54 17.32
CA LYS A 54 14.42 6.59 17.94
C LYS A 54 14.61 7.70 18.98
N GLY A 55 13.48 8.30 19.41
CA GLY A 55 13.42 9.23 20.52
C GLY A 55 13.08 10.66 20.13
N THR A 56 12.45 11.34 21.08
CA THR A 56 12.00 12.72 21.01
C THR A 56 12.76 13.59 22.02
N GLY A 57 12.48 14.88 22.06
CA GLY A 57 12.98 15.77 23.10
C GLY A 57 12.58 15.31 24.50
N ALA A 58 11.38 14.75 24.66
CA ALA A 58 10.84 14.34 25.93
C ALA A 58 11.12 12.86 26.29
N ARG A 59 11.27 11.97 25.30
CA ARG A 59 11.33 10.50 25.49
C ARG A 59 12.53 9.90 24.74
N SER A 60 13.26 8.98 25.37
CA SER A 60 14.17 8.09 24.65
C SER A 60 13.38 7.01 23.89
N ALA A 61 14.00 6.33 22.91
CA ALA A 61 13.40 5.19 22.21
C ALA A 61 12.87 4.11 23.17
N ARG A 62 13.65 3.79 24.21
CA ARG A 62 13.23 2.85 25.27
C ARG A 62 12.02 3.35 26.04
N GLN A 63 11.94 4.66 26.31
CA GLN A 63 10.79 5.25 26.99
C GLN A 63 9.53 5.21 26.14
N ILE A 64 9.62 5.52 24.85
CA ILE A 64 8.48 5.38 23.93
C ILE A 64 7.92 3.95 24.00
N ALA A 65 8.76 2.94 23.86
CA ALA A 65 8.34 1.55 23.95
C ALA A 65 7.72 1.21 25.31
N SER A 66 8.38 1.56 26.42
CA SER A 66 7.88 1.24 27.76
C SER A 66 6.59 1.98 28.12
N ASP A 67 6.40 3.22 27.67
CA ASP A 67 5.20 3.99 27.91
C ASP A 67 4.01 3.40 27.14
N ILE A 68 4.21 2.97 25.89
CA ILE A 68 3.20 2.27 25.09
C ILE A 68 2.82 0.93 25.72
N ASP A 69 3.79 0.13 26.13
CA ASP A 69 3.56 -1.15 26.81
C ASP A 69 2.78 -0.96 28.12
N ALA A 70 3.14 0.04 28.93
CA ALA A 70 2.45 0.37 30.20
C ALA A 70 1.00 0.80 30.01
N LEU A 71 0.65 1.35 28.84
CA LEU A 71 -0.71 1.71 28.46
C LEU A 71 -1.51 0.53 27.85
N GLY A 72 -0.88 -0.66 27.69
CA GLY A 72 -1.48 -1.80 27.01
C GLY A 72 -1.82 -1.48 25.53
N ALA A 73 -0.99 -0.67 24.90
CA ALA A 73 -1.22 -0.16 23.55
C ALA A 73 -0.24 -0.78 22.53
N GLN A 74 -0.52 -0.53 21.29
CA GLN A 74 0.34 -0.87 20.14
C GLN A 74 0.61 0.39 19.36
N ILE A 75 1.87 0.63 18.99
CA ILE A 75 2.28 1.70 18.09
C ILE A 75 3.00 1.09 16.89
N ASN A 76 2.71 1.59 15.71
CA ASN A 76 3.36 1.14 14.48
C ASN A 76 3.29 2.24 13.41
N ALA A 77 3.99 2.02 12.31
CA ALA A 77 3.91 2.87 11.13
C ALA A 77 4.06 2.02 9.86
N PHE A 78 3.78 2.60 8.72
CA PHE A 78 4.12 2.06 7.43
C PHE A 78 4.31 3.17 6.41
N THR A 79 5.24 2.95 5.49
CA THR A 79 5.48 3.78 4.32
C THR A 79 5.02 3.07 3.06
N SER A 80 4.23 3.75 2.26
CA SER A 80 3.79 3.30 0.94
C SER A 80 4.42 4.14 -0.16
N LYS A 81 4.09 3.86 -1.40
CA LYS A 81 4.55 4.65 -2.54
C LYS A 81 4.19 6.13 -2.43
N GLU A 82 3.02 6.48 -1.86
CA GLU A 82 2.45 7.84 -1.90
C GLU A 82 2.13 8.44 -0.54
N SER A 83 2.30 7.67 0.54
CA SER A 83 1.97 8.14 1.89
C SER A 83 2.69 7.35 2.97
N THR A 84 2.88 8.01 4.11
CA THR A 84 3.36 7.39 5.36
C THR A 84 2.28 7.55 6.43
N CYS A 85 2.05 6.50 7.23
CA CYS A 85 1.08 6.51 8.31
C CYS A 85 1.74 6.08 9.62
N TYR A 86 1.60 6.89 10.66
CA TYR A 86 1.99 6.57 12.03
C TYR A 86 0.73 6.38 12.84
N TYR A 87 0.59 5.28 13.58
CA TYR A 87 -0.65 5.00 14.27
C TYR A 87 -0.46 4.30 15.62
N VAL A 88 -1.43 4.53 16.50
CA VAL A 88 -1.54 3.86 17.78
C VAL A 88 -2.90 3.17 17.89
N ARG A 89 -2.93 2.01 18.53
CA ARG A 89 -4.15 1.31 18.94
C ARG A 89 -4.10 1.08 20.44
N SER A 90 -5.14 1.49 21.15
CA SER A 90 -5.19 1.38 22.61
C SER A 90 -6.61 1.13 23.11
N LEU A 91 -6.73 0.86 24.42
CA LEU A 91 -8.00 0.99 25.10
C LEU A 91 -8.51 2.43 24.98
N SER A 92 -9.82 2.60 24.86
CA SER A 92 -10.48 3.91 24.77
C SER A 92 -10.08 4.85 25.91
N SER A 93 -9.90 4.31 27.12
CA SER A 93 -9.48 5.07 28.32
C SER A 93 -8.04 5.59 28.28
N ASN A 94 -7.21 5.11 27.37
CA ASN A 94 -5.80 5.48 27.24
C ASN A 94 -5.48 6.20 25.94
N LEU A 95 -6.49 6.47 25.09
CA LEU A 95 -6.28 7.04 23.77
C LEU A 95 -5.61 8.42 23.84
N ASP A 96 -5.98 9.26 24.80
CA ASP A 96 -5.39 10.58 25.03
C ASP A 96 -3.87 10.51 25.23
N LYS A 97 -3.41 9.57 26.09
CA LYS A 97 -2.00 9.36 26.41
C LYS A 97 -1.23 8.78 25.21
N THR A 98 -1.84 7.85 24.49
CA THR A 98 -1.20 7.26 23.31
C THR A 98 -1.12 8.23 22.13
N CYS A 99 -2.13 9.06 21.95
CA CYS A 99 -2.08 10.19 21.00
C CYS A 99 -1.00 11.21 21.37
N ASP A 100 -0.79 11.45 22.69
CA ASP A 100 0.29 12.33 23.15
C ASP A 100 1.67 11.85 22.73
N ILE A 101 1.92 10.55 22.86
CA ILE A 101 3.18 9.93 22.40
C ILE A 101 3.31 10.04 20.87
N LEU A 102 2.25 9.75 20.13
CA LEU A 102 2.23 9.80 18.67
C LEU A 102 2.52 11.24 18.17
N ILE A 103 1.89 12.24 18.79
CA ILE A 103 2.10 13.65 18.45
C ILE A 103 3.53 14.09 18.80
N ASP A 104 4.07 13.67 19.96
CA ASP A 104 5.43 13.95 20.38
C ASP A 104 6.46 13.43 19.36
N MET A 105 6.26 12.19 18.87
CA MET A 105 7.08 11.64 17.79
C MET A 105 7.02 12.48 16.51
N MET A 106 5.84 12.96 16.12
CA MET A 106 5.65 13.76 14.92
C MET A 106 6.27 15.16 15.01
N THR A 107 6.28 15.76 16.20
CA THR A 107 6.62 17.19 16.36
C THR A 107 8.03 17.43 16.93
N ASP A 108 8.61 16.47 17.65
CA ASP A 108 9.87 16.67 18.39
C ASP A 108 10.86 15.51 18.27
N SER A 109 10.83 14.76 17.16
CA SER A 109 11.82 13.71 16.91
C SER A 109 13.25 14.28 16.80
N LYS A 110 14.19 13.65 17.52
CA LYS A 110 15.58 14.13 17.64
C LYS A 110 16.42 13.91 16.39
N PHE A 111 16.20 12.81 15.68
CA PHE A 111 17.08 12.33 14.61
C PHE A 111 18.55 12.32 15.07
N ASP A 112 18.80 11.61 16.17
CA ASP A 112 20.14 11.52 16.76
C ASP A 112 21.11 10.85 15.79
N PRO A 113 22.31 11.43 15.52
CA PRO A 113 23.25 10.88 14.54
C PRO A 113 23.75 9.47 14.87
N GLU A 114 23.91 9.13 16.15
CA GLU A 114 24.33 7.78 16.54
C GLU A 114 23.20 6.76 16.36
N GLU A 115 21.95 7.13 16.63
CA GLU A 115 20.79 6.29 16.31
C GLU A 115 20.61 6.17 14.78
N MET A 116 20.80 7.24 14.02
CA MET A 116 20.78 7.20 12.55
C MET A 116 21.80 6.19 12.00
N LYS A 117 23.03 6.19 12.54
CA LYS A 117 24.07 5.25 12.12
C LYS A 117 23.69 3.80 12.34
N LYS A 118 23.07 3.49 13.49
CA LYS A 118 22.56 2.14 13.79
C LYS A 118 21.43 1.77 12.84
N GLU A 119 20.48 2.68 12.66
CA GLU A 119 19.27 2.42 11.90
C GLU A 119 19.53 2.26 10.40
N LYS A 120 20.53 2.96 9.84
CA LYS A 120 21.00 2.71 8.47
C LYS A 120 21.42 1.26 8.27
N GLN A 121 22.03 0.61 9.26
CA GLN A 121 22.39 -0.81 9.16
C GLN A 121 21.14 -1.70 9.21
N VAL A 122 20.16 -1.37 10.05
CA VAL A 122 18.88 -2.10 10.13
C VAL A 122 18.17 -2.06 8.78
N VAL A 123 18.01 -0.88 8.17
CA VAL A 123 17.33 -0.75 6.87
C VAL A 123 18.13 -1.43 5.74
N LYS A 124 19.46 -1.43 5.79
CA LYS A 124 20.28 -2.20 4.84
C LYS A 124 20.07 -3.71 4.95
N GLU A 125 19.89 -4.23 6.17
CA GLU A 125 19.52 -5.64 6.35
C GLU A 125 18.09 -5.92 5.84
N GLU A 126 17.18 -4.97 5.97
CA GLU A 126 15.83 -5.08 5.41
C GLU A 126 15.84 -5.11 3.87
N ILE A 127 16.65 -4.27 3.23
CA ILE A 127 16.88 -4.34 1.76
C ILE A 127 17.34 -5.74 1.36
N LYS A 128 18.34 -6.30 2.06
CA LYS A 128 18.81 -7.66 1.78
C LYS A 128 17.72 -8.71 1.99
N MET A 129 16.91 -8.56 3.04
CA MET A 129 15.80 -9.48 3.32
C MET A 129 14.78 -9.50 2.17
N VAL A 130 14.43 -8.34 1.64
CA VAL A 130 13.56 -8.24 0.44
C VAL A 130 14.24 -8.86 -0.78
N GLU A 131 15.51 -8.53 -1.02
CA GLU A 131 16.27 -9.15 -2.10
C GLU A 131 16.37 -10.69 -1.93
N ASP A 132 16.43 -11.20 -0.70
CA ASP A 132 16.51 -12.62 -0.40
C ASP A 132 15.16 -13.35 -0.42
N THR A 133 14.07 -12.61 -0.55
CA THR A 133 12.71 -13.13 -0.75
C THR A 133 12.34 -13.02 -2.24
N PRO A 134 12.45 -14.10 -3.05
CA PRO A 134 12.32 -13.98 -4.50
C PRO A 134 10.95 -13.51 -5.00
N ASP A 135 9.89 -13.73 -4.24
CA ASP A 135 8.54 -13.24 -4.54
C ASP A 135 8.47 -11.72 -4.38
N ASP A 136 8.98 -11.19 -3.27
CA ASP A 136 9.02 -9.75 -3.00
C ASP A 136 9.95 -9.02 -4.00
N ASP A 137 11.13 -9.60 -4.29
CA ASP A 137 12.07 -9.07 -5.28
C ASP A 137 11.44 -8.99 -6.68
N ALA A 138 10.68 -10.03 -7.09
CA ALA A 138 9.96 -10.02 -8.37
C ALA A 138 8.85 -8.96 -8.40
N GLN A 139 8.13 -8.74 -7.31
CA GLN A 139 7.08 -7.73 -7.21
C GLN A 139 7.65 -6.30 -7.18
N ASP A 140 8.75 -6.06 -6.47
CA ASP A 140 9.43 -4.75 -6.48
C ASP A 140 9.96 -4.41 -7.89
N MET A 141 10.59 -5.39 -8.55
CA MET A 141 11.00 -5.21 -9.95
C MET A 141 9.81 -4.94 -10.88
N LEU A 142 8.60 -5.46 -10.58
CA LEU A 142 7.41 -5.19 -11.39
C LEU A 142 7.05 -3.70 -11.37
N TYR A 143 7.18 -3.03 -10.23
CA TYR A 143 7.00 -1.57 -10.17
C TYR A 143 7.98 -0.83 -11.07
N GLU A 144 9.25 -1.26 -11.10
CA GLU A 144 10.27 -0.64 -11.95
C GLU A 144 9.92 -0.73 -13.46
N VAL A 145 9.35 -1.85 -13.91
CA VAL A 145 9.01 -2.05 -15.30
C VAL A 145 7.65 -1.48 -15.68
N LEU A 146 6.66 -1.50 -14.78
CA LEU A 146 5.33 -0.93 -15.02
C LEU A 146 5.34 0.60 -15.02
N PHE A 147 6.16 1.20 -14.17
CA PHE A 147 6.20 2.65 -13.95
C PHE A 147 7.56 3.23 -14.37
N LYS A 148 8.21 2.62 -15.35
CA LYS A 148 9.54 3.01 -15.81
C LYS A 148 9.60 4.49 -16.18
N GLY A 149 10.49 5.23 -15.49
CA GLY A 149 10.66 6.67 -15.66
C GLY A 149 9.61 7.54 -14.93
N GLU A 150 8.72 6.94 -14.16
CA GLU A 150 7.79 7.61 -13.28
C GLU A 150 8.25 7.49 -11.81
N PRO A 151 7.86 8.42 -10.91
CA PRO A 151 8.22 8.34 -9.49
C PRO A 151 7.80 7.03 -8.80
N LEU A 152 6.69 6.43 -9.23
CA LEU A 152 6.20 5.15 -8.71
C LEU A 152 7.18 3.98 -8.90
N SER A 153 8.13 4.08 -9.84
CA SER A 153 9.14 3.04 -10.07
C SER A 153 10.17 2.93 -8.95
N GLY A 154 10.30 3.96 -8.10
CA GLY A 154 11.29 3.98 -7.02
C GLY A 154 11.03 2.93 -5.94
N SER A 155 12.09 2.33 -5.38
CA SER A 155 11.98 1.48 -4.20
C SER A 155 11.59 2.30 -2.97
N ILE A 156 10.72 1.76 -2.11
CA ILE A 156 10.35 2.38 -0.82
C ILE A 156 11.56 2.38 0.13
N LEU A 157 12.37 1.33 0.09
CA LEU A 157 13.53 1.16 0.98
C LEU A 157 14.74 2.01 0.57
N GLY A 158 14.74 2.54 -0.66
CA GLY A 158 15.91 3.21 -1.23
C GLY A 158 17.01 2.23 -1.63
N THR A 159 18.27 2.67 -1.54
CA THR A 159 19.46 1.87 -1.80
C THR A 159 20.48 2.02 -0.67
N PRO A 160 21.43 1.07 -0.52
CA PRO A 160 22.50 1.22 0.47
C PRO A 160 23.28 2.54 0.34
N GLU A 161 23.49 3.01 -0.90
CA GLU A 161 24.22 4.24 -1.20
C GLU A 161 23.40 5.48 -0.78
N SER A 162 22.10 5.52 -1.08
CA SER A 162 21.24 6.64 -0.67
C SER A 162 21.13 6.73 0.86
N LEU A 163 20.99 5.57 1.53
CA LEU A 163 20.95 5.50 2.99
C LEU A 163 22.24 6.03 3.62
N ASP A 164 23.41 5.67 3.08
CA ASP A 164 24.69 6.16 3.59
C ASP A 164 24.83 7.67 3.46
N ALA A 165 24.29 8.25 2.42
CA ALA A 165 24.35 9.68 2.15
C ALA A 165 23.49 10.52 3.09
N PHE A 166 22.39 9.99 3.69
CA PHE A 166 21.47 10.78 4.51
C PHE A 166 22.15 11.41 5.72
N THR A 167 21.96 12.70 5.87
CA THR A 167 22.31 13.46 7.06
C THR A 167 21.07 13.83 7.88
N ARG A 168 21.27 14.26 9.11
CA ARG A 168 20.17 14.77 9.95
C ARG A 168 19.45 15.96 9.30
N ASP A 169 20.17 16.79 8.62
CA ASP A 169 19.60 17.99 7.97
C ASP A 169 18.75 17.60 6.76
N ASP A 170 19.12 16.55 6.03
CA ASP A 170 18.29 16.03 4.93
C ASP A 170 16.92 15.55 5.43
N LEU A 171 16.88 14.79 6.55
CA LEU A 171 15.63 14.35 7.16
C LEU A 171 14.78 15.54 7.60
N LYS A 172 15.37 16.52 8.28
CA LYS A 172 14.65 17.72 8.73
C LYS A 172 14.13 18.57 7.57
N ASN A 173 14.94 18.73 6.53
CA ASN A 173 14.54 19.47 5.34
C ASN A 173 13.40 18.76 4.61
N TYR A 174 13.44 17.42 4.51
CA TYR A 174 12.37 16.63 3.94
C TYR A 174 11.06 16.78 4.73
N ILE A 175 11.13 16.64 6.07
CA ILE A 175 9.98 16.83 6.95
C ILE A 175 9.42 18.25 6.82
N ALA A 176 10.26 19.28 6.85
CA ALA A 176 9.81 20.66 6.71
C ALA A 176 9.11 20.94 5.36
N ARG A 177 9.46 20.20 4.32
CA ARG A 177 8.87 20.29 2.98
C ARG A 177 7.58 19.51 2.84
N GLU A 178 7.55 18.25 3.32
CA GLU A 178 6.45 17.31 3.03
C GLU A 178 5.44 17.18 4.18
N TYR A 179 5.84 17.39 5.45
CA TYR A 179 4.99 17.19 6.63
C TYR A 179 4.27 18.49 7.01
N SER A 180 3.46 19.00 6.10
CA SER A 180 2.67 20.20 6.32
C SER A 180 1.22 19.87 6.64
N LEU A 181 0.47 20.79 7.28
CA LEU A 181 -0.94 20.57 7.62
C LEU A 181 -1.83 20.28 6.40
N ASP A 182 -1.48 20.79 5.22
CA ASP A 182 -2.21 20.51 3.98
C ASP A 182 -1.98 19.05 3.49
N HIS A 183 -0.85 18.46 3.84
CA HIS A 183 -0.46 17.10 3.51
C HIS A 183 -0.79 16.09 4.61
N ILE A 184 -1.37 16.55 5.73
CA ILE A 184 -1.68 15.68 6.87
C ILE A 184 -3.19 15.50 7.03
N VAL A 185 -3.56 14.28 7.37
CA VAL A 185 -4.89 13.91 7.85
C VAL A 185 -4.74 13.06 9.10
N VAL A 186 -5.49 13.36 10.14
CA VAL A 186 -5.62 12.49 11.32
C VAL A 186 -6.89 11.67 11.18
N SER A 187 -6.77 10.34 11.27
CA SER A 187 -7.90 9.43 11.19
C SER A 187 -8.05 8.67 12.50
N ILE A 188 -9.26 8.68 13.08
CA ILE A 188 -9.54 8.00 14.32
C ILE A 188 -10.81 7.14 14.17
N ALA A 189 -10.71 5.86 14.56
CA ALA A 189 -11.84 4.94 14.57
C ALA A 189 -11.90 4.18 15.90
N GLY A 190 -13.10 4.11 16.50
CA GLY A 190 -13.31 3.42 17.77
C GLY A 190 -14.18 4.20 18.74
N ASN A 191 -14.02 3.93 20.03
CA ASN A 191 -14.76 4.63 21.08
C ASN A 191 -13.86 5.70 21.72
N PHE A 192 -14.22 6.97 21.55
CA PHE A 192 -13.44 8.11 22.03
C PHE A 192 -14.33 9.35 22.20
N ASP A 193 -13.81 10.37 22.89
CA ASP A 193 -14.41 11.70 22.96
C ASP A 193 -13.90 12.55 21.78
N GLU A 194 -14.80 12.90 20.88
CA GLU A 194 -14.48 13.60 19.63
C GLU A 194 -13.92 15.01 19.87
N ASP A 195 -14.48 15.74 20.81
CA ASP A 195 -14.07 17.12 21.07
C ASP A 195 -12.72 17.16 21.80
N ALA A 196 -12.51 16.23 22.74
CA ALA A 196 -11.26 16.10 23.47
C ALA A 196 -10.09 15.78 22.54
N VAL A 197 -10.24 14.82 21.62
CA VAL A 197 -9.16 14.47 20.68
C VAL A 197 -8.94 15.59 19.65
N CYS A 198 -9.98 16.24 19.16
CA CYS A 198 -9.82 17.39 18.26
C CYS A 198 -9.03 18.52 18.93
N ALA A 199 -9.36 18.88 20.17
CA ALA A 199 -8.63 19.90 20.92
C ALA A 199 -7.16 19.49 21.17
N GLN A 200 -6.89 18.21 21.44
CA GLN A 200 -5.52 17.70 21.65
C GLN A 200 -4.67 17.87 20.40
N PHE A 201 -5.17 17.42 19.24
CA PHE A 201 -4.44 17.53 17.96
C PHE A 201 -4.30 19.00 17.51
N GLU A 202 -5.34 19.82 17.66
CA GLU A 202 -5.28 21.24 17.30
C GLU A 202 -4.21 21.98 18.09
N ASN A 203 -4.20 21.81 19.41
CA ASN A 203 -3.26 22.50 20.28
C ASN A 203 -1.79 22.14 19.99
N LYS A 204 -1.51 20.90 19.60
CA LYS A 204 -0.15 20.40 19.45
C LYS A 204 0.39 20.45 18.03
N LEU A 205 -0.47 20.27 17.01
CA LEU A 205 -0.05 20.34 15.60
C LEU A 205 -0.20 21.72 14.96
N SER A 206 -0.79 22.71 15.65
CA SER A 206 -0.92 24.07 15.16
C SER A 206 0.41 24.77 14.84
N CYS A 207 1.53 24.27 15.40
CA CYS A 207 2.87 24.78 15.10
C CYS A 207 3.41 24.31 13.73
N MET A 208 2.79 23.33 13.09
CA MET A 208 3.21 22.85 11.78
C MET A 208 2.77 23.86 10.70
N THR A 209 3.70 24.20 9.81
CA THR A 209 3.45 25.19 8.76
C THR A 209 2.65 24.57 7.63
N ALA A 210 1.81 25.39 6.97
CA ALA A 210 1.20 25.03 5.70
C ALA A 210 2.22 25.27 4.57
N ALA A 211 2.55 24.23 3.82
CA ALA A 211 3.37 24.37 2.62
C ALA A 211 2.54 23.92 1.40
N LYS A 212 2.42 24.81 0.41
CA LYS A 212 1.84 24.44 -0.88
C LYS A 212 2.96 24.00 -1.82
N LYS A 213 2.94 22.75 -2.21
CA LYS A 213 3.72 22.26 -3.34
C LYS A 213 2.79 21.48 -4.26
N GLU A 214 2.55 22.00 -5.45
CA GLU A 214 1.94 21.23 -6.51
C GLU A 214 2.97 20.23 -7.05
N LYS A 215 2.61 18.95 -7.06
CA LYS A 215 3.43 17.91 -7.67
C LYS A 215 3.18 17.90 -9.17
N PRO A 216 4.22 17.80 -10.01
CA PRO A 216 4.01 17.63 -11.43
C PRO A 216 3.24 16.31 -11.67
N ALA A 217 2.18 16.39 -12.47
CA ALA A 217 1.49 15.21 -12.95
C ALA A 217 2.46 14.40 -13.83
N GLY A 218 2.73 13.16 -13.46
CA GLY A 218 3.43 12.22 -14.31
C GLY A 218 2.57 11.91 -15.54
N GLY A 219 3.19 11.62 -16.67
CA GLY A 219 2.48 11.37 -17.92
C GLY A 219 3.39 10.76 -18.97
N GLN A 220 4.15 9.73 -18.61
CA GLN A 220 4.89 8.98 -19.62
C GLN A 220 3.96 7.96 -20.31
N ILE A 221 4.21 7.75 -21.62
CA ILE A 221 3.52 6.72 -22.37
C ILE A 221 4.03 5.36 -21.87
N TYR A 222 3.11 4.55 -21.36
CA TYR A 222 3.43 3.19 -20.92
C TYR A 222 3.87 2.33 -22.11
N VAL A 223 5.04 1.70 -21.98
CA VAL A 223 5.58 0.74 -22.93
C VAL A 223 5.95 -0.53 -22.15
N PRO A 224 5.40 -1.71 -22.53
CA PRO A 224 5.74 -2.96 -21.88
C PRO A 224 7.26 -3.19 -21.83
N SER A 225 7.75 -3.57 -20.66
CA SER A 225 9.16 -3.86 -20.46
C SER A 225 9.35 -5.07 -19.53
N PHE A 226 10.53 -5.70 -19.59
CA PHE A 226 10.81 -6.95 -18.94
C PHE A 226 12.14 -6.87 -18.18
N LYS A 227 12.19 -7.52 -17.01
CA LYS A 227 13.40 -7.58 -16.18
C LYS A 227 13.54 -8.98 -15.59
N GLY A 228 14.72 -9.58 -15.73
CA GLY A 228 15.06 -10.87 -15.12
C GLY A 228 16.22 -10.74 -14.15
N LYS A 229 16.20 -11.57 -13.10
CA LYS A 229 17.29 -11.72 -12.13
C LYS A 229 17.62 -13.20 -11.97
N VAL A 230 18.91 -13.54 -12.13
CA VAL A 230 19.37 -14.92 -11.91
C VAL A 230 19.81 -15.06 -10.48
N LYS A 231 19.20 -16.01 -9.76
CA LYS A 231 19.48 -16.32 -8.37
C LYS A 231 19.34 -17.80 -8.11
N ASP A 232 20.18 -18.37 -7.25
CA ASP A 232 20.08 -19.78 -6.85
C ASP A 232 18.97 -19.95 -5.80
N ILE A 233 17.79 -20.35 -6.29
CA ILE A 233 16.54 -20.45 -5.53
C ILE A 233 15.82 -21.76 -5.88
N GLU A 234 14.92 -22.22 -5.02
CA GLU A 234 14.19 -23.50 -5.22
C GLU A 234 13.05 -23.37 -6.24
N GLN A 235 12.42 -22.23 -6.35
CA GLN A 235 11.31 -21.97 -7.28
C GLN A 235 11.58 -20.70 -8.08
N THR A 236 11.10 -20.68 -9.31
CA THR A 236 11.07 -19.45 -10.12
C THR A 236 9.85 -18.63 -9.74
N HIS A 237 10.04 -17.34 -9.54
CA HIS A 237 8.96 -16.38 -9.30
C HIS A 237 8.78 -15.47 -10.51
N ILE A 238 7.54 -15.42 -11.00
CA ILE A 238 7.15 -14.66 -12.20
C ILE A 238 6.08 -13.66 -11.77
N CYS A 239 6.25 -12.39 -12.13
CA CYS A 239 5.19 -11.39 -12.02
C CYS A 239 4.91 -10.79 -13.40
N LEU A 240 3.65 -10.84 -13.82
CA LEU A 240 3.15 -10.25 -15.06
C LEU A 240 2.13 -9.17 -14.72
N GLY A 241 2.28 -7.96 -15.25
CA GLY A 241 1.38 -6.88 -14.90
C GLY A 241 1.11 -5.93 -16.05
N THR A 242 -0.04 -5.28 -16.01
CA THR A 242 -0.47 -4.24 -16.96
C THR A 242 -1.07 -3.05 -16.21
N LYS A 243 -1.08 -1.88 -16.84
CA LYS A 243 -1.77 -0.69 -16.30
C LYS A 243 -3.27 -0.96 -16.11
N ALA A 244 -3.83 -0.44 -15.03
CA ALA A 244 -5.23 -0.58 -14.69
C ALA A 244 -5.77 0.69 -14.02
N LEU A 245 -6.76 0.55 -13.11
CA LEU A 245 -7.51 1.66 -12.54
C LEU A 245 -6.76 2.35 -11.39
N LYS A 246 -6.81 3.67 -11.39
CA LYS A 246 -6.33 4.50 -10.29
C LYS A 246 -7.20 4.38 -9.04
N PHE A 247 -6.71 4.92 -7.94
CA PHE A 247 -7.44 4.94 -6.67
C PHE A 247 -8.76 5.71 -6.79
N ASP A 248 -9.84 5.09 -6.30
CA ASP A 248 -11.19 5.63 -6.28
C ASP A 248 -11.79 5.86 -7.68
N ASP A 249 -11.37 5.06 -8.65
CA ASP A 249 -12.00 4.99 -9.96
C ASP A 249 -13.43 4.42 -9.81
N PRO A 250 -14.44 4.88 -10.58
CA PRO A 250 -15.79 4.33 -10.56
C PRO A 250 -15.86 2.82 -10.74
N ASP A 251 -14.93 2.26 -11.52
CA ASP A 251 -14.87 0.83 -11.84
C ASP A 251 -14.02 0.00 -10.86
N THR A 252 -13.56 0.59 -9.76
CA THR A 252 -12.72 -0.11 -8.78
C THR A 252 -13.34 -1.42 -8.29
N TYR A 253 -14.63 -1.44 -7.99
CA TYR A 253 -15.30 -2.68 -7.53
C TYR A 253 -15.48 -3.69 -8.66
N THR A 254 -15.70 -3.23 -9.87
CA THR A 254 -15.73 -4.10 -11.06
C THR A 254 -14.39 -4.80 -11.24
N LEU A 255 -13.27 -4.06 -11.14
CA LEU A 255 -11.93 -4.63 -11.24
C LEU A 255 -11.62 -5.58 -10.07
N ASN A 256 -12.05 -5.25 -8.83
CA ASN A 256 -11.86 -6.11 -7.67
C ASN A 256 -12.62 -7.44 -7.80
N ILE A 257 -13.86 -7.40 -8.30
CA ILE A 257 -14.65 -8.59 -8.58
C ILE A 257 -13.99 -9.43 -9.67
N LEU A 258 -13.53 -8.80 -10.75
CA LEU A 258 -12.82 -9.47 -11.82
C LEU A 258 -11.51 -10.10 -11.35
N ASN A 259 -10.75 -9.39 -10.51
CA ASN A 259 -9.55 -9.92 -9.87
C ASN A 259 -9.86 -11.15 -9.00
N ASN A 260 -10.95 -11.10 -8.24
CA ASN A 260 -11.37 -12.25 -7.42
C ASN A 260 -11.71 -13.48 -8.28
N ILE A 261 -12.37 -13.30 -9.41
CA ILE A 261 -12.68 -14.38 -10.37
C ILE A 261 -11.40 -14.94 -10.97
N MET A 262 -10.44 -14.08 -11.33
CA MET A 262 -9.22 -14.51 -12.02
C MET A 262 -8.23 -15.20 -11.10
N GLY A 263 -7.88 -14.60 -9.96
CA GLY A 263 -6.80 -15.13 -9.10
C GLY A 263 -6.90 -14.73 -7.62
N GLY A 264 -7.99 -14.12 -7.18
CA GLY A 264 -8.14 -13.62 -5.81
C GLY A 264 -8.70 -14.62 -4.79
N SER A 265 -9.02 -15.85 -5.22
CA SER A 265 -9.63 -16.86 -4.34
C SER A 265 -9.20 -18.28 -4.73
N MET A 266 -9.46 -19.26 -3.84
CA MET A 266 -9.20 -20.68 -4.14
C MET A 266 -10.10 -21.23 -5.27
N SER A 267 -11.26 -20.62 -5.51
CA SER A 267 -12.15 -20.98 -6.62
C SER A 267 -11.89 -20.19 -7.90
N SER A 268 -10.86 -19.34 -7.91
CA SER A 268 -10.50 -18.53 -9.07
C SER A 268 -9.93 -19.36 -10.22
N ARG A 269 -10.03 -18.83 -11.44
CA ARG A 269 -9.62 -19.53 -12.66
C ARG A 269 -8.15 -19.90 -12.65
N LEU A 270 -7.26 -18.97 -12.31
CA LEU A 270 -5.82 -19.24 -12.25
C LEU A 270 -5.50 -20.33 -11.22
N PHE A 271 -6.11 -20.24 -10.03
CA PHE A 271 -5.88 -21.23 -8.98
C PHE A 271 -6.36 -22.63 -9.40
N GLN A 272 -7.59 -22.74 -9.89
CA GLN A 272 -8.17 -24.04 -10.28
C GLN A 272 -7.44 -24.66 -11.48
N ASN A 273 -7.23 -23.88 -12.55
CA ASN A 273 -6.70 -24.43 -13.80
C ASN A 273 -5.19 -24.67 -13.78
N ILE A 274 -4.43 -23.73 -13.16
CA ILE A 274 -2.95 -23.80 -13.20
C ILE A 274 -2.39 -24.61 -12.03
N ARG A 275 -2.92 -24.38 -10.82
CA ARG A 275 -2.44 -25.08 -9.63
C ARG A 275 -3.09 -26.43 -9.42
N GLU A 276 -4.44 -26.47 -9.38
CA GLU A 276 -5.16 -27.72 -9.01
C GLU A 276 -5.23 -28.73 -10.17
N GLU A 277 -5.62 -28.30 -11.37
CA GLU A 277 -5.81 -29.24 -12.48
C GLU A 277 -4.48 -29.59 -13.17
N LYS A 278 -3.66 -28.57 -13.51
CA LYS A 278 -2.42 -28.76 -14.27
C LYS A 278 -1.20 -29.01 -13.37
N GLY A 279 -1.26 -28.67 -12.07
CA GLY A 279 -0.16 -28.86 -11.11
C GLY A 279 1.13 -28.11 -11.49
N MET A 280 1.00 -26.97 -12.19
CA MET A 280 2.16 -26.24 -12.74
C MET A 280 2.79 -25.28 -11.75
N ALA A 281 2.00 -24.74 -10.83
CA ALA A 281 2.43 -23.73 -9.87
C ALA A 281 2.11 -24.15 -8.44
N TYR A 282 3.03 -23.87 -7.51
CA TYR A 282 2.76 -23.99 -6.08
C TYR A 282 1.89 -22.83 -5.58
N THR A 283 2.19 -21.64 -6.07
CA THR A 283 1.38 -20.42 -5.84
C THR A 283 1.05 -19.79 -7.17
N VAL A 284 -0.21 -19.37 -7.35
CA VAL A 284 -0.64 -18.51 -8.46
C VAL A 284 -1.81 -17.69 -7.99
N TYR A 285 -1.71 -16.37 -8.16
CA TYR A 285 -2.76 -15.42 -7.75
C TYR A 285 -2.69 -14.15 -8.59
N SER A 286 -3.77 -13.39 -8.58
CA SER A 286 -3.78 -12.05 -9.15
C SER A 286 -4.11 -11.00 -8.10
N TYR A 287 -3.63 -9.78 -8.30
CA TYR A 287 -3.87 -8.65 -7.41
C TYR A 287 -3.91 -7.34 -8.17
N THR A 288 -4.45 -6.32 -7.53
CA THR A 288 -4.52 -4.96 -8.06
C THR A 288 -3.77 -3.99 -7.17
N GLY A 289 -3.06 -3.04 -7.77
CA GLY A 289 -2.52 -1.90 -7.05
C GLY A 289 -3.14 -0.62 -7.58
N SER A 290 -3.51 0.29 -6.67
CA SER A 290 -4.10 1.57 -7.05
C SER A 290 -3.42 2.73 -6.33
N HIS A 291 -3.01 3.71 -7.11
CA HIS A 291 -2.32 4.93 -6.72
C HIS A 291 -3.19 6.16 -7.03
N ASP A 292 -2.80 7.33 -6.55
CA ASP A 292 -3.58 8.57 -6.69
C ASP A 292 -4.00 8.85 -8.15
N ASN A 293 -3.07 8.63 -9.10
CA ASN A 293 -3.29 8.92 -10.52
C ASN A 293 -3.09 7.73 -11.45
N ASP A 294 -2.70 6.56 -10.94
CA ASP A 294 -2.39 5.38 -11.75
C ASP A 294 -2.79 4.09 -11.01
N GLY A 295 -2.70 2.97 -11.69
CA GLY A 295 -2.92 1.65 -11.09
C GLY A 295 -2.47 0.52 -12.01
N PHE A 296 -2.51 -0.69 -11.47
CA PHE A 296 -2.13 -1.88 -12.22
C PHE A 296 -2.95 -3.11 -11.79
N TYR A 297 -2.99 -4.07 -12.68
CA TYR A 297 -3.40 -5.44 -12.44
C TYR A 297 -2.19 -6.35 -12.64
N ALA A 298 -1.96 -7.29 -11.74
CA ALA A 298 -0.83 -8.21 -11.84
C ALA A 298 -1.23 -9.64 -11.51
N ILE A 299 -0.44 -10.57 -12.07
CA ILE A 299 -0.50 -12.01 -11.79
C ILE A 299 0.90 -12.43 -11.31
N SER A 300 0.96 -13.08 -10.15
CA SER A 300 2.19 -13.66 -9.59
C SER A 300 2.08 -15.18 -9.59
N ALA A 301 3.19 -15.86 -9.91
CA ALA A 301 3.28 -17.31 -9.89
C ALA A 301 4.64 -17.78 -9.38
N GLY A 302 4.62 -18.74 -8.42
CA GLY A 302 5.77 -19.49 -7.96
C GLY A 302 5.77 -20.90 -8.55
N VAL A 303 6.76 -21.22 -9.39
CA VAL A 303 6.75 -22.42 -10.23
C VAL A 303 8.07 -23.18 -10.18
N ALA A 304 8.05 -24.46 -10.51
CA ALA A 304 9.26 -25.21 -10.77
C ALA A 304 9.99 -24.68 -12.02
N HIS A 305 11.33 -24.77 -12.04
CA HIS A 305 12.15 -24.18 -13.11
C HIS A 305 11.88 -24.74 -14.52
N ASP A 306 11.34 -25.94 -14.62
CA ASP A 306 10.94 -26.59 -15.88
C ASP A 306 9.51 -26.26 -16.31
N LYS A 307 8.76 -25.50 -15.49
CA LYS A 307 7.34 -25.13 -15.72
C LYS A 307 7.13 -23.66 -16.09
N ILE A 308 8.20 -22.89 -16.30
CA ILE A 308 8.13 -21.46 -16.60
C ILE A 308 7.29 -21.20 -17.85
N GLU A 309 7.69 -21.81 -18.96
CA GLU A 309 7.05 -21.63 -20.27
C GLU A 309 5.59 -22.07 -20.25
N ASP A 310 5.34 -23.28 -19.72
CA ASP A 310 3.99 -23.85 -19.59
C ASP A 310 3.07 -22.95 -18.78
N THR A 311 3.58 -22.37 -17.68
CA THR A 311 2.79 -21.51 -16.81
C THR A 311 2.47 -20.16 -17.46
N VAL A 312 3.44 -19.52 -18.14
CA VAL A 312 3.20 -18.27 -18.88
C VAL A 312 2.15 -18.49 -19.97
N HIS A 313 2.23 -19.60 -20.71
CA HIS A 313 1.21 -19.97 -21.69
C HIS A 313 -0.15 -20.21 -21.07
N ALA A 314 -0.22 -20.92 -19.94
CA ALA A 314 -1.49 -21.16 -19.24
C ALA A 314 -2.14 -19.88 -18.73
N ILE A 315 -1.34 -18.92 -18.20
CA ILE A 315 -1.85 -17.58 -17.82
C ILE A 315 -2.43 -16.86 -19.03
N ARG A 316 -1.73 -16.89 -20.16
CA ARG A 316 -2.21 -16.30 -21.42
C ARG A 316 -3.53 -16.93 -21.87
N GLU A 317 -3.64 -18.27 -21.86
CA GLU A 317 -4.87 -19.00 -22.22
C GLU A 317 -6.06 -18.56 -21.37
N GLU A 318 -5.87 -18.37 -20.04
CA GLU A 318 -6.91 -17.89 -19.14
C GLU A 318 -7.36 -16.46 -19.46
N LEU A 319 -6.42 -15.56 -19.76
CA LEU A 319 -6.75 -14.18 -20.17
C LEU A 319 -7.46 -14.17 -21.52
N GLU A 320 -7.04 -15.00 -22.48
CA GLU A 320 -7.72 -15.15 -23.77
C GLU A 320 -9.12 -15.77 -23.63
N ALA A 321 -9.27 -16.77 -22.74
CA ALA A 321 -10.58 -17.36 -22.43
C ALA A 321 -11.52 -16.33 -21.83
N LEU A 322 -11.03 -15.49 -20.92
CA LEU A 322 -11.78 -14.36 -20.37
C LEU A 322 -12.20 -13.37 -21.47
N ALA A 323 -11.28 -13.02 -22.39
CA ALA A 323 -11.55 -12.09 -23.49
C ALA A 323 -12.63 -12.62 -24.45
N LYS A 324 -12.63 -13.94 -24.73
CA LYS A 324 -13.54 -14.59 -25.69
C LYS A 324 -14.90 -14.94 -25.08
N GLY A 325 -14.88 -15.50 -23.86
CA GLY A 325 -16.04 -16.09 -23.20
C GLY A 325 -16.66 -15.23 -22.10
N GLY A 326 -15.93 -14.21 -21.64
CA GLY A 326 -16.34 -13.41 -20.50
C GLY A 326 -16.36 -14.21 -19.19
N VAL A 327 -17.19 -13.77 -18.26
CA VAL A 327 -17.46 -14.47 -16.99
C VAL A 327 -18.88 -15.05 -17.00
N THR A 328 -19.11 -16.08 -16.20
CA THR A 328 -20.47 -16.62 -15.99
C THR A 328 -21.23 -15.80 -14.95
N LYS A 329 -22.56 -15.88 -14.96
CA LYS A 329 -23.38 -15.24 -13.91
C LYS A 329 -23.05 -15.80 -12.51
N GLU A 330 -22.74 -17.09 -12.45
CA GLU A 330 -22.38 -17.76 -11.19
C GLU A 330 -21.04 -17.22 -10.62
N GLU A 331 -20.00 -17.09 -11.45
CA GLU A 331 -18.74 -16.47 -11.06
C GLU A 331 -18.94 -15.04 -10.55
N LEU A 332 -19.76 -14.24 -11.23
CA LEU A 332 -20.07 -12.89 -10.81
C LEU A 332 -20.74 -12.85 -9.43
N GLU A 333 -21.78 -13.67 -9.21
CA GLU A 333 -22.50 -13.67 -7.94
C GLU A 333 -21.64 -14.21 -6.77
N ILE A 334 -20.88 -15.26 -6.99
CA ILE A 334 -19.91 -15.78 -5.99
C ILE A 334 -18.89 -14.71 -5.64
N SER A 335 -18.31 -14.05 -6.63
CA SER A 335 -17.28 -13.02 -6.40
C SER A 335 -17.85 -11.78 -5.70
N LYS A 336 -19.08 -11.35 -6.02
CA LYS A 336 -19.78 -10.30 -5.26
C LYS A 336 -19.90 -10.66 -3.78
N GLN A 337 -20.32 -11.89 -3.46
CA GLN A 337 -20.45 -12.34 -2.08
C GLN A 337 -19.10 -12.36 -1.36
N GLN A 338 -18.04 -12.86 -1.98
CA GLN A 338 -16.69 -12.88 -1.42
C GLN A 338 -16.16 -11.47 -1.19
N THR A 339 -16.34 -10.56 -2.15
CA THR A 339 -15.89 -9.16 -2.05
C THR A 339 -16.62 -8.43 -0.91
N LYS A 340 -17.94 -8.62 -0.78
CA LYS A 340 -18.72 -8.08 0.34
C LYS A 340 -18.29 -8.66 1.69
N GLY A 341 -18.09 -9.98 1.75
CA GLY A 341 -17.62 -10.65 2.96
C GLY A 341 -16.25 -10.11 3.42
N GLY A 342 -15.30 -10.02 2.51
CA GLY A 342 -13.97 -9.47 2.78
C GLY A 342 -14.01 -8.01 3.27
N LEU A 343 -14.87 -7.18 2.66
CA LEU A 343 -15.08 -5.80 3.11
C LEU A 343 -15.62 -5.76 4.55
N ILE A 344 -16.70 -6.50 4.83
CA ILE A 344 -17.31 -6.51 6.17
C ILE A 344 -16.33 -7.00 7.22
N PHE A 345 -15.64 -8.12 6.98
CA PHE A 345 -14.65 -8.65 7.92
C PHE A 345 -13.49 -7.66 8.17
N SER A 346 -13.05 -6.95 7.12
CA SER A 346 -12.01 -5.92 7.28
C SER A 346 -12.48 -4.77 8.19
N LEU A 347 -13.76 -4.42 8.13
CA LEU A 347 -14.35 -3.33 8.92
C LEU A 347 -14.69 -3.71 10.37
N GLU A 348 -14.51 -4.96 10.80
CA GLU A 348 -14.63 -5.34 12.21
C GLU A 348 -13.46 -4.79 13.06
N ASN A 349 -12.34 -4.47 12.44
CA ASN A 349 -11.14 -3.97 13.10
C ASN A 349 -11.04 -2.43 13.02
N THR A 350 -10.86 -1.77 14.17
CA THR A 350 -10.71 -0.31 14.24
C THR A 350 -9.50 0.21 13.47
N SER A 351 -8.41 -0.57 13.39
CA SER A 351 -7.23 -0.18 12.62
C SER A 351 -7.52 -0.15 11.12
N ASN A 352 -8.22 -1.15 10.58
CA ASN A 352 -8.60 -1.16 9.16
C ASN A 352 -9.55 0.00 8.80
N ARG A 353 -10.48 0.33 9.70
CA ARG A 353 -11.35 1.50 9.54
C ARG A 353 -10.55 2.79 9.52
N MET A 354 -9.63 2.96 10.46
CA MET A 354 -8.74 4.11 10.52
C MET A 354 -7.92 4.23 9.22
N VAL A 355 -7.38 3.10 8.73
CA VAL A 355 -6.59 3.08 7.48
C VAL A 355 -7.45 3.46 6.28
N LEU A 356 -8.61 2.85 6.11
CA LEU A 356 -9.51 3.12 4.99
C LEU A 356 -9.95 4.59 4.97
N ASN A 357 -10.44 5.09 6.10
CA ASN A 357 -10.92 6.45 6.25
C ASN A 357 -9.81 7.47 6.03
N GLY A 358 -8.61 7.22 6.59
CA GLY A 358 -7.44 8.07 6.45
C GLY A 358 -6.99 8.18 4.99
N LYS A 359 -6.92 7.05 4.27
CA LYS A 359 -6.55 7.03 2.85
C LYS A 359 -7.54 7.83 1.99
N TYR A 360 -8.85 7.61 2.16
CA TYR A 360 -9.86 8.36 1.41
C TYR A 360 -9.84 9.86 1.73
N ALA A 361 -9.71 10.22 3.00
CA ALA A 361 -9.64 11.64 3.41
C ALA A 361 -8.36 12.31 2.89
N LEU A 362 -7.23 11.61 2.89
CA LEU A 362 -5.95 12.14 2.41
C LEU A 362 -5.97 12.43 0.91
N PHE A 363 -6.42 11.47 0.10
CA PHE A 363 -6.32 11.54 -1.36
C PHE A 363 -7.55 12.14 -2.02
N ARG A 364 -8.74 12.04 -1.42
CA ARG A 364 -10.02 12.45 -2.04
C ARG A 364 -10.81 13.46 -1.21
N ASN A 365 -10.33 13.81 -0.01
CA ASN A 365 -11.05 14.69 0.93
C ASN A 365 -12.51 14.25 1.16
N ARG A 366 -12.75 12.96 1.19
CA ARG A 366 -14.05 12.34 1.44
C ARG A 366 -13.89 11.05 2.24
N VAL A 367 -14.98 10.51 2.71
CA VAL A 367 -15.06 9.15 3.26
C VAL A 367 -15.95 8.30 2.36
N ARG A 368 -15.86 7.00 2.52
CA ARG A 368 -16.72 6.02 1.86
C ARG A 368 -17.30 5.08 2.90
N THR A 369 -18.62 5.02 2.98
CA THR A 369 -19.29 4.15 3.95
C THR A 369 -19.32 2.70 3.47
N ALA A 370 -19.55 1.76 4.40
CA ALA A 370 -19.73 0.35 4.06
C ALA A 370 -20.96 0.15 3.16
N GLU A 371 -22.03 0.89 3.44
CA GLU A 371 -23.28 0.82 2.66
C GLU A 371 -23.06 1.27 1.23
N GLU A 372 -22.33 2.38 1.01
CA GLU A 372 -21.97 2.85 -0.34
C GLU A 372 -21.12 1.82 -1.09
N ALA A 373 -20.16 1.21 -0.39
CA ALA A 373 -19.30 0.20 -0.98
C ALA A 373 -20.07 -1.08 -1.36
N ILE A 374 -20.95 -1.56 -0.46
CA ILE A 374 -21.82 -2.73 -0.71
C ILE A 374 -22.77 -2.44 -1.90
N ALA A 375 -23.39 -1.27 -1.92
CA ALA A 375 -24.27 -0.89 -3.02
C ALA A 375 -23.53 -0.83 -4.37
N ALA A 376 -22.29 -0.34 -4.37
CA ALA A 376 -21.46 -0.33 -5.58
C ALA A 376 -21.06 -1.74 -6.04
N ILE A 377 -20.75 -2.66 -5.10
CA ILE A 377 -20.48 -4.08 -5.42
C ILE A 377 -21.73 -4.74 -6.01
N ASP A 378 -22.90 -4.54 -5.40
CA ASP A 378 -24.16 -5.14 -5.87
C ASP A 378 -24.58 -4.60 -7.25
N ALA A 379 -24.26 -3.35 -7.56
CA ALA A 379 -24.57 -2.71 -8.83
C ALA A 379 -23.75 -3.22 -10.01
N VAL A 380 -22.60 -3.88 -9.79
CA VAL A 380 -21.75 -4.37 -10.88
C VAL A 380 -22.51 -5.34 -11.78
N SER A 381 -22.56 -5.03 -13.07
CA SER A 381 -23.25 -5.83 -14.10
C SER A 381 -22.28 -6.69 -14.93
N MET A 382 -22.83 -7.60 -15.72
CA MET A 382 -22.06 -8.38 -16.71
C MET A 382 -21.39 -7.48 -17.75
N ASP A 383 -22.06 -6.39 -18.14
CA ASP A 383 -21.53 -5.43 -19.12
C ASP A 383 -20.36 -4.63 -18.53
N ASP A 384 -20.40 -4.28 -17.24
CA ASP A 384 -19.30 -3.64 -16.55
C ASP A 384 -18.08 -4.57 -16.48
N ILE A 385 -18.30 -5.84 -16.15
CA ILE A 385 -17.23 -6.87 -16.15
C ILE A 385 -16.61 -7.00 -17.55
N ALA A 386 -17.42 -7.09 -18.59
CA ALA A 386 -16.92 -7.23 -19.97
C ALA A 386 -16.08 -6.00 -20.39
N ARG A 387 -16.54 -4.81 -20.02
CA ARG A 387 -15.82 -3.55 -20.30
C ARG A 387 -14.47 -3.50 -19.57
N VAL A 388 -14.42 -3.80 -18.27
CA VAL A 388 -13.20 -3.77 -17.48
C VAL A 388 -12.28 -4.93 -17.83
N ALA A 389 -12.80 -6.11 -18.16
CA ALA A 389 -12.00 -7.24 -18.63
C ALA A 389 -11.15 -6.88 -19.85
N SER A 390 -11.65 -6.04 -20.76
CA SER A 390 -10.88 -5.60 -21.93
C SER A 390 -9.57 -4.85 -21.59
N MET A 391 -9.47 -4.30 -20.37
CA MET A 391 -8.25 -3.61 -19.91
C MET A 391 -7.13 -4.60 -19.54
N ILE A 392 -7.49 -5.78 -19.02
CA ILE A 392 -6.53 -6.74 -18.48
C ILE A 392 -6.31 -7.97 -19.37
N THR A 393 -7.07 -8.12 -20.46
CA THR A 393 -6.97 -9.31 -21.33
C THR A 393 -6.03 -9.15 -22.51
N ASP A 394 -5.54 -7.95 -22.79
CA ASP A 394 -4.57 -7.71 -23.86
C ASP A 394 -3.15 -8.06 -23.38
N PHE A 395 -2.76 -9.31 -23.60
CA PHE A 395 -1.46 -9.84 -23.17
C PHE A 395 -0.27 -9.08 -23.75
N SER A 396 -0.43 -8.43 -24.90
CA SER A 396 0.63 -7.61 -25.52
C SER A 396 0.96 -6.33 -24.72
N LYS A 397 0.12 -5.94 -23.76
CA LYS A 397 0.33 -4.80 -22.88
C LYS A 397 0.95 -5.16 -21.55
N TYR A 398 1.30 -6.42 -21.31
CA TYR A 398 1.91 -6.83 -20.06
C TYR A 398 3.39 -6.55 -20.02
N SER A 399 3.85 -5.97 -18.94
CA SER A 399 5.24 -6.01 -18.48
C SER A 399 5.44 -7.27 -17.65
N GLY A 400 6.69 -7.69 -17.48
CA GLY A 400 6.95 -8.87 -16.68
C GLY A 400 8.31 -8.86 -15.99
N THR A 401 8.36 -9.52 -14.84
CA THR A 401 9.57 -9.75 -14.08
C THR A 401 9.72 -11.22 -13.70
N ILE A 402 10.96 -11.65 -13.57
CA ILE A 402 11.26 -13.04 -13.24
C ILE A 402 12.53 -13.12 -12.37
N VAL A 403 12.43 -13.87 -11.28
CA VAL A 403 13.59 -14.32 -10.49
C VAL A 403 13.69 -15.81 -10.65
N SER A 404 14.80 -16.30 -11.21
CA SER A 404 14.94 -17.71 -11.53
C SER A 404 16.40 -18.17 -11.43
N ARG A 405 16.62 -19.51 -11.36
CA ARG A 405 17.97 -20.10 -11.35
C ARG A 405 18.69 -19.99 -12.69
N ARG A 406 17.96 -19.82 -13.78
CA ARG A 406 18.51 -19.69 -15.14
C ARG A 406 18.09 -18.34 -15.77
N ASP A 407 18.87 -17.88 -16.70
CA ASP A 407 18.47 -16.74 -17.54
C ASP A 407 17.29 -17.13 -18.43
N VAL A 408 16.24 -16.33 -18.43
CA VAL A 408 15.00 -16.57 -19.19
C VAL A 408 14.62 -15.30 -19.93
N ASP A 409 14.50 -15.41 -21.25
CA ASP A 409 13.96 -14.33 -22.07
C ASP A 409 12.43 -14.25 -21.93
N LEU A 410 11.99 -13.60 -20.84
CA LEU A 410 10.55 -13.43 -20.57
C LEU A 410 9.86 -12.65 -21.69
N ALA A 411 10.56 -11.70 -22.35
CA ALA A 411 10.01 -10.94 -23.46
C ALA A 411 9.69 -11.81 -24.68
N ALA A 412 10.46 -12.87 -24.91
CA ALA A 412 10.17 -13.85 -25.95
C ALA A 412 8.96 -14.73 -25.62
N LEU A 413 8.78 -15.10 -24.35
CA LEU A 413 7.65 -15.91 -23.89
C LEU A 413 6.32 -15.13 -23.92
N MET A 414 6.39 -13.81 -23.84
CA MET A 414 5.21 -12.92 -23.85
C MET A 414 4.69 -12.61 -25.27
N LYS A 415 5.39 -13.01 -26.32
CA LYS A 415 4.97 -12.87 -27.72
C LYS A 415 4.06 -14.00 -28.15
#